data_ac34cdbd12772295627667eb8fe90960
#
_entry.id   ac34cdbd12772295627667eb8fe90960
#
_cell.length_a   1.000
_cell.length_b   1.000
_cell.length_c   1.000
_cell.angle_alpha   90.00
_cell.angle_beta   90.00
_cell.angle_gamma   90.00
#
_symmetry.space_group_name_H-M   'P 1'
#
loop_
_entity.id
_entity.type
_entity.pdbx_description
1 polymer ?
#
loop_
_entity_poly.entity_id
_entity_poly.type
_entity_poly.pdbx_seq_one_letter_code
_entity_poly.pdbx_strand_id
1 'polypeptide(L)'
;MNLEEIKRKLVEHKEELKERYKVKQIGIFGSYVRGEQQGTSDVDILVEFEEGARLSLLDIVGLEIELSDLLGVKVDLVEKGTLKPHIGRHILEEVVYL
;
A
#
# COMPACT_ATOMS: atom_id res chain seq x y z
N MET A 1 7.68 0.80 14.69
CA MET A 1 7.27 1.67 13.57
C MET A 1 5.85 2.16 13.80
N ASN A 2 5.57 3.40 13.48
CA ASN A 2 4.23 3.98 13.61
C ASN A 2 3.75 4.53 12.28
N LEU A 3 2.49 4.97 12.24
CA LEU A 3 1.86 5.47 11.01
C LEU A 3 2.64 6.63 10.39
N GLU A 4 3.14 7.56 11.20
CA GLU A 4 3.86 8.73 10.69
C GLU A 4 5.17 8.36 10.01
N GLU A 5 5.88 7.37 10.53
CA GLU A 5 7.12 6.87 9.90
C GLU A 5 6.82 6.21 8.55
N ILE A 6 5.74 5.42 8.51
CA ILE A 6 5.30 4.75 7.28
C ILE A 6 4.96 5.80 6.22
N LYS A 7 4.16 6.79 6.60
CA LYS A 7 3.76 7.88 5.69
C LYS A 7 4.97 8.60 5.13
N ARG A 8 5.92 8.96 5.99
CA ARG A 8 7.13 9.67 5.56
C ARG A 8 7.93 8.87 4.55
N LYS A 9 8.19 7.60 4.83
CA LYS A 9 8.96 6.74 3.93
C LYS A 9 8.28 6.54 2.59
N LEU A 10 6.97 6.36 2.58
CA LEU A 10 6.22 6.18 1.34
C LEU A 10 6.18 7.47 0.52
N VAL A 11 6.00 8.61 1.15
CA VAL A 11 6.00 9.91 0.45
C VAL A 11 7.37 10.19 -0.17
N GLU A 12 8.46 9.87 0.52
CA GLU A 12 9.81 10.04 -0.02
C GLU A 12 10.06 9.24 -1.29
N HIS A 13 9.39 8.08 -1.44
CA HIS A 13 9.59 7.18 -2.57
C HIS A 13 8.43 7.18 -3.57
N LYS A 14 7.46 8.06 -3.36
CA LYS A 14 6.23 8.08 -4.15
C LYS A 14 6.48 8.25 -5.65
N GLU A 15 7.34 9.18 -6.03
CA GLU A 15 7.65 9.44 -7.44
C GLU A 15 8.35 8.26 -8.10
N GLU A 16 9.28 7.62 -7.38
CA GLU A 16 9.97 6.43 -7.87
C GLU A 16 9.00 5.29 -8.09
N LEU A 17 8.08 5.06 -7.16
CA LEU A 17 7.07 4.03 -7.28
C LEU A 17 6.14 4.29 -8.46
N LYS A 18 5.77 5.55 -8.66
CA LYS A 18 4.95 5.97 -9.79
C LYS A 18 5.64 5.65 -11.12
N GLU A 19 6.91 5.96 -11.25
CA GLU A 19 7.65 5.72 -12.48
C GLU A 19 7.90 4.24 -12.75
N ARG A 20 8.29 3.48 -11.73
CA ARG A 20 8.68 2.08 -11.90
C ARG A 20 7.50 1.14 -12.02
N TYR A 21 6.44 1.39 -11.26
CA TYR A 21 5.29 0.48 -11.16
C TYR A 21 3.99 1.07 -11.67
N LYS A 22 4.02 2.29 -12.19
CA LYS A 22 2.82 2.99 -12.69
C LYS A 22 1.76 3.15 -11.59
N VAL A 23 2.19 3.40 -10.38
CA VAL A 23 1.29 3.65 -9.25
C VAL A 23 0.65 5.02 -9.41
N LYS A 24 -0.67 5.05 -9.49
CA LYS A 24 -1.45 6.28 -9.56
C LYS A 24 -1.73 6.84 -8.18
N GLN A 25 -2.09 5.98 -7.25
CA GLN A 25 -2.45 6.35 -5.89
C GLN A 25 -2.03 5.26 -4.92
N ILE A 26 -1.56 5.66 -3.74
CA ILE A 26 -1.16 4.75 -2.68
C ILE A 26 -1.74 5.22 -1.36
N GLY A 27 -2.18 4.29 -0.53
CA GLY A 27 -2.73 4.60 0.77
C GLY A 27 -2.44 3.52 1.78
N ILE A 28 -2.66 3.83 3.04
CA ILE A 28 -2.46 2.92 4.17
C ILE A 28 -3.82 2.67 4.81
N PHE A 29 -4.10 1.41 5.14
CA PHE A 29 -5.30 1.06 5.89
C PHE A 29 -4.96 0.01 6.94
N GLY A 30 -5.97 -0.48 7.65
CA GLY A 30 -5.78 -1.56 8.60
C GLY A 30 -5.32 -1.09 9.98
N SER A 31 -4.63 -2.00 10.70
CA SER A 31 -4.33 -1.81 12.12
C SER A 31 -3.47 -0.57 12.40
N TYR A 32 -2.53 -0.23 11.53
CA TYR A 32 -1.70 0.96 11.73
C TYR A 32 -2.50 2.26 11.68
N VAL A 33 -3.54 2.30 10.84
CA VAL A 33 -4.41 3.48 10.75
C VAL A 33 -5.31 3.58 11.97
N ARG A 34 -5.79 2.44 12.47
CA ARG A 34 -6.66 2.39 13.65
C ARG A 34 -5.92 2.53 14.99
N GLY A 35 -4.57 2.54 14.96
CA GLY A 35 -3.79 2.58 16.18
C GLY A 35 -3.81 1.26 16.96
N GLU A 36 -4.09 0.16 16.28
CA GLU A 36 -4.22 -1.17 16.89
C GLU A 36 -3.04 -2.09 16.56
N GLN A 37 -1.99 -1.54 15.95
CA GLN A 37 -0.85 -2.35 15.52
C GLN A 37 -0.10 -2.94 16.72
N GLN A 38 0.40 -4.16 16.50
CA GLN A 38 1.29 -4.86 17.42
C GLN A 38 2.65 -4.99 16.72
N GLY A 39 3.66 -5.43 17.48
CA GLY A 39 5.01 -5.59 16.92
C GLY A 39 5.11 -6.52 15.72
N THR A 40 4.14 -7.44 15.58
CA THR A 40 4.09 -8.41 14.49
C THR A 40 3.05 -8.06 13.42
N SER A 41 2.38 -6.91 13.52
CA SER A 41 1.36 -6.51 12.55
C SER A 41 1.98 -6.21 11.19
N ASP A 42 1.31 -6.67 10.12
CA ASP A 42 1.67 -6.30 8.76
C ASP A 42 1.18 -4.88 8.47
N VAL A 43 1.85 -4.19 7.55
CA VAL A 43 1.39 -2.90 7.06
C VAL A 43 0.50 -3.15 5.86
N ASP A 44 -0.77 -2.73 5.96
CA ASP A 44 -1.74 -2.88 4.89
C ASP A 44 -1.68 -1.67 3.96
N ILE A 45 -1.35 -1.90 2.70
CA ILE A 45 -1.21 -0.83 1.69
C ILE A 45 -2.17 -1.09 0.54
N LEU A 46 -2.92 -0.04 0.21
CA LEU A 46 -3.81 -0.02 -0.94
C LEU A 46 -3.12 0.73 -2.08
N VAL A 47 -3.10 0.13 -3.26
CA VAL A 47 -2.57 0.80 -4.44
C VAL A 47 -3.58 0.82 -5.57
N GLU A 48 -3.55 1.90 -6.34
CA GLU A 48 -4.24 2.00 -7.61
C GLU A 48 -3.20 2.27 -8.68
N PHE A 49 -3.25 1.52 -9.78
CA PHE A 49 -2.32 1.70 -10.89
C PHE A 49 -2.91 2.60 -11.97
N GLU A 50 -2.03 3.22 -12.76
CA GLU A 50 -2.46 4.05 -13.88
C GLU A 50 -3.30 3.24 -14.86
N GLU A 51 -4.31 3.87 -15.46
CA GLU A 51 -5.12 3.25 -16.47
C GLU A 51 -4.26 2.83 -17.65
N GLY A 52 -4.45 1.59 -18.12
CA GLY A 52 -3.64 1.03 -19.17
C GLY A 52 -2.30 0.45 -18.74
N ALA A 53 -1.95 0.54 -17.47
CA ALA A 53 -0.74 -0.10 -16.97
C ALA A 53 -0.85 -1.62 -17.12
N ARG A 54 0.19 -2.21 -17.71
CA ARG A 54 0.24 -3.66 -17.95
C ARG A 54 1.19 -4.29 -16.95
N LEU A 55 0.70 -4.57 -15.77
CA LEU A 55 1.48 -5.17 -14.71
C LEU A 55 1.18 -6.66 -14.62
N SER A 56 2.24 -7.46 -14.60
CA SER A 56 2.12 -8.89 -14.34
C SER A 56 2.01 -9.15 -12.85
N LEU A 57 1.66 -10.38 -12.49
CA LEU A 57 1.67 -10.79 -11.09
C LEU A 57 3.07 -10.61 -10.47
N LEU A 58 4.12 -10.89 -11.25
CA LEU A 58 5.49 -10.71 -10.78
C LEU A 58 5.81 -9.25 -10.46
N ASP A 59 5.28 -8.32 -11.24
CA ASP A 59 5.46 -6.89 -10.96
C ASP A 59 4.80 -6.50 -9.64
N ILE A 60 3.61 -7.02 -9.38
CA ILE A 60 2.88 -6.73 -8.14
C ILE A 60 3.59 -7.34 -6.93
N VAL A 61 4.05 -8.58 -7.05
CA VAL A 61 4.84 -9.23 -6.00
C VAL A 61 6.15 -8.47 -5.76
N GLY A 62 6.80 -8.03 -6.83
CA GLY A 62 8.01 -7.21 -6.73
C GLY A 62 7.78 -5.92 -5.98
N LEU A 63 6.66 -5.25 -6.23
CA LEU A 63 6.29 -4.03 -5.52
C LEU A 63 6.06 -4.30 -4.04
N GLU A 64 5.39 -5.39 -3.70
CA GLU A 64 5.16 -5.78 -2.31
C GLU A 64 6.46 -6.02 -1.57
N ILE A 65 7.40 -6.72 -2.20
CA ILE A 65 8.71 -7.00 -1.63
C ILE A 65 9.48 -5.69 -1.44
N GLU A 66 9.49 -4.82 -2.44
CA GLU A 66 10.19 -3.55 -2.36
C GLU A 66 9.65 -2.66 -1.25
N LEU A 67 8.32 -2.60 -1.09
CA LEU A 67 7.70 -1.85 -0.01
C LEU A 67 8.04 -2.45 1.36
N SER A 68 8.06 -3.78 1.46
CA SER A 68 8.45 -4.45 2.69
C SER A 68 9.89 -4.13 3.08
N ASP A 69 10.79 -4.15 2.12
CA ASP A 69 12.21 -3.81 2.34
C ASP A 69 12.35 -2.34 2.75
N LEU A 70 11.62 -1.45 2.08
CA LEU A 70 11.64 -0.03 2.38
C LEU A 70 11.18 0.28 3.80
N LEU A 71 10.12 -0.38 4.24
CA LEU A 71 9.54 -0.14 5.55
C LEU A 71 10.17 -0.97 6.67
N GLY A 72 10.88 -2.03 6.32
CA GLY A 72 11.48 -2.94 7.30
C GLY A 72 10.48 -3.83 8.02
N VAL A 73 9.26 -3.91 7.52
CA VAL A 73 8.20 -4.78 8.04
C VAL A 73 7.44 -5.38 6.86
N LYS A 74 6.75 -6.47 7.09
CA LYS A 74 5.98 -7.11 6.04
C LYS A 74 4.82 -6.21 5.59
N VAL A 75 4.69 -6.05 4.29
CA VAL A 75 3.60 -5.31 3.66
C VAL A 75 2.60 -6.29 3.06
N ASP A 76 1.33 -6.04 3.30
CA ASP A 76 0.23 -6.73 2.65
C ASP A 76 -0.37 -5.75 1.64
N LEU A 77 -0.15 -6.03 0.36
CA LEU A 77 -0.51 -5.13 -0.73
C LEU A 77 -1.86 -5.54 -1.34
N VAL A 78 -2.76 -4.57 -1.42
CA VAL A 78 -4.08 -4.77 -2.00
C VAL A 78 -4.26 -3.80 -3.17
N GLU A 79 -4.66 -4.31 -4.32
CA GLU A 79 -4.98 -3.49 -5.48
C GLU A 79 -6.43 -3.04 -5.41
N LYS A 80 -6.65 -1.74 -5.53
CA LYS A 80 -7.98 -1.13 -5.43
C LYS A 80 -8.98 -1.73 -6.41
N GLY A 81 -8.56 -2.02 -7.64
CA GLY A 81 -9.42 -2.55 -8.68
C GLY A 81 -9.93 -3.97 -8.42
N THR A 82 -9.30 -4.70 -7.50
CA THR A 82 -9.68 -6.09 -7.18
C THR A 82 -10.54 -6.19 -5.92
N LEU A 83 -10.86 -5.08 -5.28
CA LEU A 83 -11.67 -5.08 -4.06
C LEU A 83 -13.11 -5.52 -4.34
N LYS A 84 -13.58 -6.47 -3.56
CA LYS A 84 -15.00 -6.86 -3.58
C LYS A 84 -15.82 -5.76 -2.90
N PRO A 85 -17.04 -5.46 -3.39
CA PRO A 85 -17.79 -4.30 -2.92
C PRO A 85 -17.96 -4.20 -1.41
N HIS A 86 -18.24 -5.31 -0.74
CA HIS A 86 -18.50 -5.29 0.70
C HIS A 86 -17.22 -5.03 1.52
N ILE A 87 -16.16 -5.80 1.24
CA ILE A 87 -14.87 -5.65 1.92
C ILE A 87 -14.23 -4.33 1.52
N GLY A 88 -14.34 -3.97 0.24
CA GLY A 88 -13.78 -2.74 -0.29
C GLY A 88 -14.33 -1.49 0.37
N ARG A 89 -15.61 -1.50 0.73
CA ARG A 89 -16.20 -0.35 1.42
C ARG A 89 -15.48 -0.04 2.73
N HIS A 90 -15.22 -1.05 3.56
CA HIS A 90 -14.52 -0.86 4.82
C HIS A 90 -13.11 -0.32 4.61
N ILE A 91 -12.40 -0.85 3.64
CA ILE A 91 -11.04 -0.40 3.32
C ILE A 91 -11.07 1.05 2.85
N LEU A 92 -11.98 1.40 1.93
CA LEU A 92 -12.05 2.74 1.35
C LEU A 92 -12.50 3.80 2.37
N GLU A 93 -13.29 3.43 3.37
CA GLU A 93 -13.68 4.34 4.43
C GLU A 93 -12.53 4.63 5.41
N GLU A 94 -11.61 3.69 5.54
CA GLU A 94 -10.51 3.75 6.50
C GLU A 94 -9.21 4.29 5.90
N VAL A 95 -9.00 4.12 4.60
CA VAL A 95 -7.71 4.37 3.96
C VAL A 95 -7.26 5.82 4.09
N VAL A 96 -5.96 5.99 4.40
CA VAL A 96 -5.28 7.28 4.41
C VAL A 96 -4.41 7.35 3.16
N TYR A 97 -4.82 8.15 2.19
CA TYR A 97 -4.06 8.34 0.95
C TYR A 97 -2.88 9.28 1.17
N LEU A 98 -1.83 9.05 0.38
CA LEU A 98 -0.59 9.81 0.46
C LEU A 98 -0.35 10.66 -0.79
#